data_0c5344272736ef9e32909cd4d4060e73
#
_entry.id   0c5344272736ef9e32909cd4d4060e73
#
_cell.length_a   1.000
_cell.length_b   1.000
_cell.length_c   1.000
_cell.angle_alpha   90.00
_cell.angle_beta   90.00
_cell.angle_gamma   90.00
#
_symmetry.space_group_name_H-M   'P 1'
#
loop_
_entity.id
_entity.type
_entity.pdbx_description
1 polymer ?
#
loop_
_entity_poly.entity_id
_entity_poly.type
_entity_poly.pdbx_seq_one_letter_code
_entity_poly.pdbx_strand_id
1 'polypeptide(L)'
;FTRARVDGTVYRVEDPPALEKQFKHTIEVVVDRLTISEETRSRLAESVELAIKTSGGQVIVTSEGDEADDQPEDLTLSSQFTCVSCGVSYDTPEPQLFSFNSPLGACSACDGLGDIYGIDAKKLLVDPSRSVKKGCFGVLGRFRDMPRWTRRLFNAVAAHAEKKKNYEAGVMLDTPWQKLTPTQKKIWLHGTGLETIQVSWRRGRAERGAKTRFEGVLAMLTNRWRNAKSGIMRRMLEKYMSVKHCHVCDGARLSPQSRA
;
A
#
# COMPACT_ATOMS: atom_id res chain seq x y z
N PHE A 1 -9.11 26.22 23.36
CA PHE A 1 -8.51 26.67 22.09
C PHE A 1 -9.57 27.31 21.21
N THR A 2 -9.23 28.40 20.55
CA THR A 2 -10.18 29.20 19.75
C THR A 2 -10.00 28.98 18.24
N ARG A 3 -8.93 28.29 17.84
CA ARG A 3 -8.57 28.07 16.43
C ARG A 3 -8.10 26.64 16.20
N ALA A 4 -8.39 26.14 15.00
CA ALA A 4 -7.89 24.88 14.48
C ALA A 4 -7.36 25.08 13.08
N ARG A 5 -6.32 24.31 12.69
CA ARG A 5 -5.85 24.24 11.31
C ARG A 5 -6.42 22.96 10.70
N VAL A 6 -7.12 23.11 9.59
CA VAL A 6 -7.73 22.01 8.85
C VAL A 6 -7.13 22.00 7.45
N ASP A 7 -6.48 20.91 7.08
CA ASP A 7 -5.81 20.73 5.78
C ASP A 7 -4.89 21.90 5.42
N GLY A 8 -4.14 22.41 6.41
CA GLY A 8 -3.21 23.53 6.25
C GLY A 8 -3.80 24.92 6.41
N THR A 9 -5.13 25.09 6.47
CA THR A 9 -5.77 26.39 6.62
C THR A 9 -6.33 26.61 8.02
N VAL A 10 -6.08 27.79 8.60
CA VAL A 10 -6.51 28.11 9.99
C VAL A 10 -7.93 28.68 10.00
N TYR A 11 -8.79 28.08 10.81
CA TYR A 11 -10.18 28.46 11.04
C TYR A 11 -10.45 28.77 12.50
N ARG A 12 -11.51 29.53 12.77
CA ARG A 12 -12.05 29.63 14.14
C ARG A 12 -12.86 28.37 14.45
N VAL A 13 -12.74 27.86 15.67
CA VAL A 13 -13.48 26.66 16.11
C VAL A 13 -15.00 26.90 16.08
N GLU A 14 -15.43 28.17 16.21
CA GLU A 14 -16.85 28.57 16.14
C GLU A 14 -17.43 28.53 14.71
N ASP A 15 -16.56 28.60 13.67
CA ASP A 15 -16.94 28.59 12.26
C ASP A 15 -16.05 27.59 11.47
N PRO A 16 -16.28 26.29 11.68
CA PRO A 16 -15.48 25.26 11.04
C PRO A 16 -15.86 25.09 9.55
N PRO A 17 -14.91 24.72 8.69
CA PRO A 17 -15.21 24.42 7.30
C PRO A 17 -16.07 23.15 7.17
N ALA A 18 -16.86 23.05 6.12
CA ALA A 18 -17.60 21.85 5.80
C ALA A 18 -16.63 20.76 5.34
N LEU A 19 -16.51 19.66 6.10
CA LEU A 19 -15.62 18.55 5.79
C LEU A 19 -16.33 17.48 4.96
N GLU A 20 -15.68 16.99 3.91
CA GLU A 20 -16.20 15.93 3.08
C GLU A 20 -15.93 14.56 3.72
N LYS A 21 -16.98 13.84 4.13
CA LYS A 21 -16.91 12.55 4.85
C LYS A 21 -16.12 11.43 4.12
N GLN A 22 -15.89 11.59 2.82
CA GLN A 22 -15.21 10.57 2.00
C GLN A 22 -13.68 10.73 1.98
N PHE A 23 -13.15 11.87 2.44
CA PHE A 23 -11.72 12.17 2.47
C PHE A 23 -11.19 12.13 3.90
N LYS A 24 -9.91 11.85 4.03
CA LYS A 24 -9.17 12.02 5.30
C LYS A 24 -8.76 13.48 5.40
N HIS A 25 -9.09 14.10 6.51
CA HIS A 25 -8.70 15.47 6.83
C HIS A 25 -7.67 15.49 7.95
N THR A 26 -6.71 16.40 7.87
CA THR A 26 -5.77 16.67 8.95
C THR A 26 -6.32 17.82 9.77
N ILE A 27 -6.57 17.56 11.05
CA ILE A 27 -7.10 18.58 11.99
C ILE A 27 -6.10 18.77 13.11
N GLU A 28 -5.64 19.99 13.29
CA GLU A 28 -4.64 20.38 14.26
C GLU A 28 -5.16 21.54 15.12
N VAL A 29 -4.77 21.55 16.39
CA VAL A 29 -5.16 22.60 17.33
C VAL A 29 -4.11 23.69 17.32
N VAL A 30 -4.51 24.95 17.10
CA VAL A 30 -3.63 26.09 17.22
C VAL A 30 -3.57 26.49 18.70
N VAL A 31 -2.41 26.26 19.32
CA VAL A 31 -2.20 26.55 20.75
C VAL A 31 -1.95 28.04 20.98
N ASP A 32 -1.05 28.64 20.19
CA ASP A 32 -0.73 30.06 20.30
C ASP A 32 -0.22 30.61 18.96
N ARG A 33 -0.18 31.93 18.83
CA ARG A 33 0.42 32.69 17.72
C ARG A 33 1.28 33.80 18.31
N LEU A 34 2.55 33.79 17.98
CA LEU A 34 3.55 34.64 18.58
C LEU A 34 4.42 35.30 17.50
N THR A 35 4.79 36.54 17.73
CA THR A 35 5.91 37.16 17.01
C THR A 35 7.17 36.88 17.82
N ILE A 36 8.21 36.37 17.18
CA ILE A 36 9.46 36.01 17.85
C ILE A 36 10.19 37.28 18.29
N SER A 37 10.39 37.42 19.63
CA SER A 37 11.21 38.44 20.24
C SER A 37 11.78 37.92 21.56
N GLU A 38 12.76 38.58 22.12
CA GLU A 38 13.32 38.22 23.46
C GLU A 38 12.22 38.27 24.55
N GLU A 39 11.29 39.18 24.45
CA GLU A 39 10.20 39.36 25.43
C GLU A 39 9.17 38.23 25.38
N THR A 40 9.00 37.59 24.20
CA THR A 40 8.03 36.50 24.02
C THR A 40 8.58 35.12 24.35
N ARG A 41 9.85 35.02 24.73
CA ARG A 41 10.53 33.72 25.00
C ARG A 41 9.83 32.89 26.07
N SER A 42 9.43 33.54 27.20
CA SER A 42 8.73 32.82 28.29
C SER A 42 7.38 32.27 27.83
N ARG A 43 6.62 33.08 27.11
CA ARG A 43 5.31 32.70 26.56
C ARG A 43 5.44 31.60 25.49
N LEU A 44 6.48 31.64 24.67
CA LEU A 44 6.78 30.57 23.72
C LEU A 44 7.02 29.24 24.44
N ALA A 45 7.83 29.25 25.52
CA ALA A 45 8.10 28.04 26.28
C ALA A 45 6.81 27.43 26.87
N GLU A 46 5.97 28.26 27.50
CA GLU A 46 4.68 27.84 28.05
C GLU A 46 3.74 27.26 26.97
N SER A 47 3.70 27.90 25.80
CA SER A 47 2.89 27.44 24.67
C SER A 47 3.38 26.10 24.10
N VAL A 48 4.70 25.90 24.02
CA VAL A 48 5.30 24.62 23.60
C VAL A 48 5.01 23.51 24.61
N GLU A 49 5.16 23.79 25.92
CA GLU A 49 4.84 22.81 26.97
C GLU A 49 3.35 22.42 26.93
N LEU A 50 2.45 23.39 26.72
CA LEU A 50 1.02 23.14 26.59
C LEU A 50 0.72 22.32 25.35
N ALA A 51 1.38 22.60 24.23
CA ALA A 51 1.23 21.87 22.98
C ALA A 51 1.68 20.40 23.13
N ILE A 52 2.86 20.16 23.71
CA ILE A 52 3.40 18.83 24.00
C ILE A 52 2.45 18.04 24.90
N LYS A 53 1.95 18.67 25.97
CA LYS A 53 1.02 18.02 26.91
C LYS A 53 -0.32 17.68 26.25
N THR A 54 -0.83 18.55 25.38
CA THR A 54 -2.14 18.39 24.73
C THR A 54 -2.09 17.32 23.63
N SER A 55 -0.99 17.27 22.90
CA SER A 55 -0.82 16.35 21.74
C SER A 55 -0.27 14.97 22.11
N GLY A 56 0.20 14.79 23.34
CA GLY A 56 0.93 13.57 23.73
C GLY A 56 2.35 13.51 23.18
N GLY A 57 2.96 14.68 22.87
CA GLY A 57 4.39 14.74 22.54
C GLY A 57 4.76 15.28 21.16
N GLN A 58 3.81 15.66 20.32
CA GLN A 58 4.08 16.24 19.00
C GLN A 58 3.70 17.71 18.95
N VAL A 59 4.54 18.53 18.33
CA VAL A 59 4.29 19.96 18.09
C VAL A 59 4.65 20.31 16.66
N ILE A 60 3.81 21.09 16.01
CA ILE A 60 4.09 21.69 14.72
C ILE A 60 4.28 23.19 14.93
N VAL A 61 5.40 23.70 14.48
CA VAL A 61 5.68 25.14 14.44
C VAL A 61 5.63 25.57 12.97
N THR A 62 4.72 26.47 12.66
CA THR A 62 4.55 27.03 11.33
C THR A 62 5.02 28.48 11.33
N SER A 63 5.95 28.87 10.46
CA SER A 63 6.30 30.26 10.24
C SER A 63 5.31 30.89 9.24
N GLU A 64 4.70 32.02 9.57
CA GLU A 64 4.01 32.84 8.60
C GLU A 64 5.05 33.80 8.00
N GLY A 65 5.38 33.62 6.71
CA GLY A 65 6.31 34.52 6.01
C GLY A 65 5.69 35.91 5.77
N ASP A 66 6.53 36.92 5.75
CA ASP A 66 6.10 38.33 5.52
C ASP A 66 5.78 38.64 4.04
N GLU A 67 6.11 37.73 3.11
CA GLU A 67 5.86 37.91 1.67
C GLU A 67 4.85 36.87 1.14
N ALA A 68 4.00 37.32 0.21
CA ALA A 68 2.89 36.53 -0.34
C ALA A 68 3.31 35.26 -1.14
N ASP A 69 4.61 35.06 -1.35
CA ASP A 69 5.18 33.94 -2.14
C ASP A 69 5.89 32.88 -1.26
N ASP A 70 6.00 33.14 0.06
CA ASP A 70 6.65 32.20 0.98
C ASP A 70 5.60 31.21 1.50
N GLN A 71 5.66 29.96 1.03
CA GLN A 71 4.84 28.87 1.57
C GLN A 71 5.24 28.66 3.04
N PRO A 72 4.26 28.63 3.97
CA PRO A 72 4.58 28.40 5.39
C PRO A 72 5.32 27.07 5.56
N GLU A 73 6.51 27.14 6.12
CA GLU A 73 7.33 25.95 6.39
C GLU A 73 6.91 25.35 7.74
N ASP A 74 6.39 24.12 7.72
CA ASP A 74 6.02 23.39 8.91
C ASP A 74 7.24 22.67 9.49
N LEU A 75 7.66 23.07 10.70
CA LEU A 75 8.65 22.36 11.49
C LEU A 75 7.93 21.44 12.48
N THR A 76 7.97 20.13 12.21
CA THR A 76 7.43 19.13 13.14
C THR A 76 8.48 18.76 14.18
N LEU A 77 8.15 18.94 15.46
CA LEU A 77 8.97 18.58 16.59
C LEU A 77 8.27 17.50 17.40
N SER A 78 9.05 16.59 17.99
CA SER A 78 8.50 15.57 18.87
C SER A 78 9.39 15.40 20.10
N SER A 79 8.77 15.28 21.26
CA SER A 79 9.43 14.84 22.48
C SER A 79 9.57 13.31 22.54
N GLN A 80 9.02 12.62 21.56
CA GLN A 80 9.12 11.18 21.37
C GLN A 80 10.02 10.87 20.17
N PHE A 81 10.25 9.59 19.88
CA PHE A 81 11.15 9.13 18.82
C PHE A 81 10.61 9.42 17.40
N THR A 82 10.55 10.69 17.02
CA THR A 82 10.11 11.10 15.67
C THR A 82 11.29 11.63 14.87
N CYS A 83 11.45 11.13 13.66
CA CYS A 83 12.45 11.68 12.75
C CYS A 83 11.94 13.00 12.16
N VAL A 84 12.65 14.08 12.43
CA VAL A 84 12.28 15.44 12.02
C VAL A 84 12.32 15.60 10.50
N SER A 85 13.21 14.86 9.80
CA SER A 85 13.40 14.98 8.35
C SER A 85 12.37 14.22 7.52
N CYS A 86 11.84 13.09 8.00
CA CYS A 86 10.90 12.26 7.24
C CYS A 86 9.52 12.08 7.93
N GLY A 87 9.32 12.66 9.12
CA GLY A 87 8.08 12.58 9.87
C GLY A 87 7.72 11.19 10.43
N VAL A 88 8.61 10.20 10.29
CA VAL A 88 8.37 8.87 10.85
C VAL A 88 8.49 8.95 12.36
N SER A 89 7.42 8.59 13.05
CA SER A 89 7.39 8.50 14.52
C SER A 89 7.50 7.04 14.95
N TYR A 90 8.29 6.81 15.98
CA TYR A 90 8.45 5.52 16.63
C TYR A 90 7.81 5.57 18.01
N ASP A 91 7.18 4.48 18.42
CA ASP A 91 6.69 4.33 19.78
C ASP A 91 7.86 4.25 20.78
N THR A 92 7.61 4.58 22.02
CA THR A 92 8.61 4.43 23.09
C THR A 92 9.13 2.99 23.11
N PRO A 93 10.46 2.78 23.09
CA PRO A 93 11.04 1.44 23.11
C PRO A 93 10.62 0.66 24.36
N GLU A 94 9.79 -0.36 24.14
CA GLU A 94 9.41 -1.34 25.14
C GLU A 94 9.97 -2.72 24.75
N PRO A 95 10.26 -3.61 25.71
CA PRO A 95 10.76 -4.95 25.41
C PRO A 95 9.90 -5.73 24.40
N GLN A 96 8.59 -5.46 24.39
CA GLN A 96 7.64 -6.08 23.47
C GLN A 96 7.86 -5.69 21.99
N LEU A 97 8.40 -4.50 21.72
CA LEU A 97 8.75 -4.06 20.37
C LEU A 97 9.89 -4.90 19.76
N PHE A 98 10.76 -5.46 20.57
CA PHE A 98 11.90 -6.28 20.13
C PHE A 98 11.59 -7.77 20.14
N SER A 99 10.34 -8.16 20.39
CA SER A 99 9.89 -9.54 20.39
C SER A 99 9.12 -9.86 19.10
N PHE A 100 9.63 -10.83 18.33
CA PHE A 100 8.92 -11.33 17.14
C PHE A 100 7.67 -12.17 17.49
N ASN A 101 7.45 -12.50 18.77
CA ASN A 101 6.23 -13.15 19.25
C ASN A 101 5.18 -12.13 19.74
N SER A 102 5.51 -10.86 19.81
CA SER A 102 4.59 -9.78 20.17
C SER A 102 4.00 -9.15 18.91
N PRO A 103 2.70 -8.88 18.86
CA PRO A 103 2.08 -8.14 17.75
C PRO A 103 2.69 -6.76 17.49
N LEU A 104 3.30 -6.13 18.51
CA LEU A 104 3.96 -4.84 18.41
C LEU A 104 5.33 -4.94 17.70
N GLY A 105 6.08 -6.00 17.98
CA GLY A 105 7.42 -6.18 17.45
C GLY A 105 7.48 -7.08 16.21
N ALA A 106 6.50 -7.93 15.98
CA ALA A 106 6.47 -8.87 14.88
C ALA A 106 6.33 -8.17 13.52
N CYS A 107 7.00 -8.71 12.52
CA CYS A 107 6.78 -8.31 11.14
C CYS A 107 5.34 -8.65 10.72
N SER A 108 4.53 -7.66 10.36
CA SER A 108 3.13 -7.83 9.97
C SER A 108 2.91 -8.63 8.67
N ALA A 109 3.96 -8.80 7.86
CA ALA A 109 3.86 -9.54 6.61
C ALA A 109 4.01 -11.07 6.81
N CYS A 110 4.73 -11.49 7.85
CA CYS A 110 4.98 -12.91 8.17
C CYS A 110 4.60 -13.29 9.61
N ASP A 111 3.94 -12.39 10.34
CA ASP A 111 3.52 -12.59 11.73
C ASP A 111 4.67 -13.08 12.64
N GLY A 112 5.88 -12.53 12.44
CA GLY A 112 7.08 -12.89 13.17
C GLY A 112 7.71 -14.23 12.79
N LEU A 113 7.22 -14.91 11.74
CA LEU A 113 7.75 -16.22 11.34
C LEU A 113 9.07 -16.12 10.55
N GLY A 114 9.33 -14.98 9.90
CA GLY A 114 10.49 -14.79 9.03
C GLY A 114 10.28 -15.30 7.60
N ASP A 115 9.33 -16.21 7.43
CA ASP A 115 9.00 -16.85 6.17
C ASP A 115 7.52 -16.65 5.82
N ILE A 116 7.23 -16.62 4.52
CA ILE A 116 5.87 -16.50 3.98
C ILE A 116 5.57 -17.74 3.14
N TYR A 117 4.44 -18.36 3.44
CA TYR A 117 3.92 -19.43 2.60
C TYR A 117 3.10 -18.84 1.45
N GLY A 118 3.56 -19.03 0.25
CA GLY A 118 2.95 -18.43 -0.92
C GLY A 118 3.16 -19.21 -2.22
N ILE A 119 2.42 -18.83 -3.25
CA ILE A 119 2.51 -19.47 -4.57
C ILE A 119 3.92 -19.28 -5.14
N ASP A 120 4.53 -20.37 -5.59
CA ASP A 120 5.84 -20.41 -6.23
C ASP A 120 5.67 -20.35 -7.76
N ALA A 121 6.29 -19.35 -8.38
CA ALA A 121 6.23 -19.18 -9.83
C ALA A 121 6.78 -20.38 -10.60
N LYS A 122 7.82 -21.04 -10.07
CA LYS A 122 8.42 -22.24 -10.70
C LYS A 122 7.49 -23.45 -10.66
N LYS A 123 6.81 -23.65 -9.52
CA LYS A 123 5.82 -24.73 -9.38
C LYS A 123 4.53 -24.43 -10.15
N LEU A 124 4.14 -23.15 -10.24
CA LEU A 124 2.95 -22.73 -10.94
C LEU A 124 3.06 -22.92 -12.46
N LEU A 125 4.25 -22.69 -13.01
CA LEU A 125 4.54 -22.80 -14.42
C LEU A 125 4.81 -24.27 -14.78
N VAL A 126 3.77 -24.97 -15.22
CA VAL A 126 3.87 -26.42 -15.53
C VAL A 126 4.43 -26.70 -16.91
N ASP A 127 4.24 -25.80 -17.88
CA ASP A 127 4.71 -25.98 -19.25
C ASP A 127 5.07 -24.61 -19.87
N PRO A 128 6.36 -24.24 -19.90
CA PRO A 128 6.83 -22.99 -20.50
C PRO A 128 6.63 -22.87 -22.02
N SER A 129 6.41 -23.99 -22.71
CA SER A 129 6.15 -23.98 -24.16
C SER A 129 4.73 -23.52 -24.49
N ARG A 130 3.83 -23.50 -23.49
CA ARG A 130 2.46 -23.02 -23.63
C ARG A 130 2.36 -21.54 -23.35
N SER A 131 1.41 -20.91 -24.02
CA SER A 131 1.01 -19.53 -23.70
C SER A 131 0.05 -19.47 -22.51
N VAL A 132 -0.21 -18.28 -21.98
CA VAL A 132 -1.24 -18.07 -20.93
C VAL A 132 -2.59 -18.60 -21.41
N LYS A 133 -2.95 -18.37 -22.68
CA LYS A 133 -4.18 -18.85 -23.29
C LYS A 133 -4.25 -20.38 -23.42
N LYS A 134 -3.09 -21.03 -23.67
CA LYS A 134 -2.98 -22.48 -23.76
C LYS A 134 -2.76 -23.17 -22.40
N GLY A 135 -2.68 -22.40 -21.28
CA GLY A 135 -2.62 -22.95 -19.93
C GLY A 135 -1.20 -23.26 -19.45
N CYS A 136 -0.28 -22.30 -19.56
CA CYS A 136 1.05 -22.42 -18.96
C CYS A 136 1.02 -22.49 -17.44
N PHE A 137 0.00 -21.93 -16.80
CA PHE A 137 -0.21 -21.98 -15.34
C PHE A 137 -1.11 -23.17 -14.97
N GLY A 138 -0.54 -24.15 -14.28
CA GLY A 138 -1.21 -25.43 -14.02
C GLY A 138 -2.55 -25.31 -13.32
N VAL A 139 -2.63 -24.51 -12.26
CA VAL A 139 -3.85 -24.37 -11.45
C VAL A 139 -4.97 -23.58 -12.15
N LEU A 140 -4.63 -22.75 -13.14
CA LEU A 140 -5.61 -21.95 -13.88
C LEU A 140 -6.19 -22.70 -15.10
N GLY A 141 -5.48 -23.72 -15.57
CA GLY A 141 -5.88 -24.44 -16.77
C GLY A 141 -5.82 -23.58 -18.05
N ARG A 142 -6.52 -24.05 -19.08
CA ARG A 142 -6.62 -23.29 -20.34
C ARG A 142 -7.56 -22.11 -20.18
N PHE A 143 -7.33 -21.06 -20.93
CA PHE A 143 -8.13 -19.81 -20.87
C PHE A 143 -9.64 -20.06 -20.98
N ARG A 144 -10.06 -20.96 -21.85
CA ARG A 144 -11.48 -21.33 -22.02
C ARG A 144 -12.12 -21.95 -20.79
N ASP A 145 -11.30 -22.62 -19.97
CA ASP A 145 -11.74 -23.36 -18.79
C ASP A 145 -11.76 -22.45 -17.52
N MET A 146 -11.20 -21.25 -17.62
CA MET A 146 -11.18 -20.27 -16.53
C MET A 146 -12.57 -19.65 -16.28
N PRO A 147 -12.87 -19.21 -15.03
CA PRO A 147 -14.06 -18.43 -14.73
C PRO A 147 -14.20 -17.20 -15.61
N ARG A 148 -15.43 -16.82 -15.95
CA ARG A 148 -15.71 -15.67 -16.84
C ARG A 148 -15.02 -14.38 -16.40
N TRP A 149 -15.01 -14.11 -15.09
CA TRP A 149 -14.33 -12.92 -14.53
C TRP A 149 -12.82 -12.96 -14.77
N THR A 150 -12.17 -14.06 -14.48
CA THR A 150 -10.72 -14.24 -14.69
C THR A 150 -10.33 -14.04 -16.15
N ARG A 151 -11.13 -14.58 -17.09
CA ARG A 151 -10.91 -14.37 -18.53
C ARG A 151 -11.02 -12.90 -18.93
N ARG A 152 -12.02 -12.17 -18.39
CA ARG A 152 -12.18 -10.74 -18.65
C ARG A 152 -11.02 -9.93 -18.10
N LEU A 153 -10.61 -10.24 -16.87
CA LEU A 153 -9.47 -9.61 -16.22
C LEU A 153 -8.18 -9.83 -17.05
N PHE A 154 -7.89 -11.05 -17.47
CA PHE A 154 -6.70 -11.37 -18.25
C PHE A 154 -6.70 -10.70 -19.63
N ASN A 155 -7.86 -10.63 -20.31
CA ASN A 155 -8.00 -9.86 -21.53
C ASN A 155 -7.72 -8.37 -21.31
N ALA A 156 -8.26 -7.80 -20.25
CA ALA A 156 -8.06 -6.39 -19.92
C ALA A 156 -6.60 -6.09 -19.56
N VAL A 157 -5.93 -6.98 -18.82
CA VAL A 157 -4.50 -6.89 -18.50
C VAL A 157 -3.66 -6.94 -19.78
N ALA A 158 -3.94 -7.89 -20.67
CA ALA A 158 -3.24 -8.03 -21.94
C ALA A 158 -3.38 -6.77 -22.79
N ALA A 159 -4.62 -6.32 -23.02
CA ALA A 159 -4.91 -5.13 -23.81
C ALA A 159 -4.27 -3.86 -23.23
N HIS A 160 -4.32 -3.70 -21.90
CA HIS A 160 -3.68 -2.59 -21.21
C HIS A 160 -2.16 -2.58 -21.41
N ALA A 161 -1.51 -3.73 -21.17
CA ALA A 161 -0.07 -3.87 -21.31
C ALA A 161 0.39 -3.70 -22.78
N GLU A 162 -0.34 -4.27 -23.72
CA GLU A 162 -0.07 -4.17 -25.16
C GLU A 162 -0.17 -2.73 -25.64
N LYS A 163 -1.25 -2.01 -25.26
CA LYS A 163 -1.42 -0.58 -25.58
C LYS A 163 -0.33 0.28 -24.98
N LYS A 164 -0.03 0.10 -23.67
CA LYS A 164 0.90 0.96 -22.95
C LYS A 164 2.36 0.79 -23.40
N LYS A 165 2.75 -0.45 -23.73
CA LYS A 165 4.12 -0.81 -24.11
C LYS A 165 4.30 -0.94 -25.61
N ASN A 166 3.28 -0.60 -26.39
CA ASN A 166 3.26 -0.71 -27.85
C ASN A 166 3.66 -2.11 -28.34
N TYR A 167 3.13 -3.15 -27.69
CA TYR A 167 3.30 -4.53 -28.13
C TYR A 167 2.25 -4.87 -29.22
N GLU A 168 2.55 -5.88 -30.02
CA GLU A 168 1.58 -6.43 -30.95
C GLU A 168 0.36 -7.00 -30.21
N ALA A 169 -0.82 -6.87 -30.83
CA ALA A 169 -2.06 -7.38 -30.26
C ALA A 169 -2.01 -8.91 -30.08
N GLY A 170 -2.40 -9.39 -28.92
CA GLY A 170 -2.42 -10.81 -28.57
C GLY A 170 -1.10 -11.35 -28.03
N VAL A 171 0.01 -10.60 -28.10
CA VAL A 171 1.32 -11.08 -27.65
C VAL A 171 1.32 -11.52 -26.19
N MET A 172 0.59 -10.85 -25.34
CA MET A 172 0.53 -11.16 -23.91
C MET A 172 -0.16 -12.50 -23.62
N LEU A 173 -1.15 -12.90 -24.43
CA LEU A 173 -1.95 -14.12 -24.22
C LEU A 173 -1.52 -15.30 -25.09
N ASP A 174 -1.10 -15.05 -26.31
CA ASP A 174 -0.89 -16.09 -27.33
C ASP A 174 0.58 -16.52 -27.43
N THR A 175 1.54 -15.70 -26.97
CA THR A 175 2.97 -16.05 -27.01
C THR A 175 3.31 -17.12 -25.97
N PRO A 176 4.08 -18.17 -26.32
CA PRO A 176 4.61 -19.13 -25.36
C PRO A 176 5.35 -18.45 -24.22
N TRP A 177 5.15 -18.92 -22.98
CA TRP A 177 5.73 -18.30 -21.79
C TRP A 177 7.25 -18.10 -21.88
N GLN A 178 7.97 -19.10 -22.38
CA GLN A 178 9.43 -19.02 -22.56
C GLN A 178 9.87 -17.86 -23.46
N LYS A 179 9.06 -17.49 -24.46
CA LYS A 179 9.35 -16.40 -25.41
C LYS A 179 8.91 -15.02 -24.92
N LEU A 180 8.15 -14.92 -23.84
CA LEU A 180 7.79 -13.65 -23.23
C LEU A 180 9.02 -12.96 -22.64
N THR A 181 9.08 -11.65 -22.78
CA THR A 181 10.13 -10.82 -22.18
C THR A 181 10.04 -10.81 -20.64
N PRO A 182 11.13 -10.50 -19.92
CA PRO A 182 11.08 -10.38 -18.46
C PRO A 182 10.00 -9.40 -17.95
N THR A 183 9.79 -8.30 -18.66
CA THR A 183 8.75 -7.31 -18.31
C THR A 183 7.35 -7.89 -18.46
N GLN A 184 7.06 -8.61 -19.55
CA GLN A 184 5.78 -9.27 -19.76
C GLN A 184 5.51 -10.34 -18.70
N LYS A 185 6.52 -11.16 -18.38
CA LYS A 185 6.45 -12.15 -17.29
C LYS A 185 6.19 -11.48 -15.93
N LYS A 186 6.85 -10.35 -15.66
CA LYS A 186 6.66 -9.58 -14.42
C LYS A 186 5.21 -9.08 -14.29
N ILE A 187 4.62 -8.57 -15.37
CA ILE A 187 3.21 -8.13 -15.35
C ILE A 187 2.29 -9.31 -15.00
N TRP A 188 2.46 -10.47 -15.61
CA TRP A 188 1.64 -11.63 -15.30
C TRP A 188 1.82 -12.13 -13.86
N LEU A 189 3.06 -12.24 -13.39
CA LEU A 189 3.34 -12.79 -12.05
C LEU A 189 3.04 -11.82 -10.91
N HIS A 190 3.42 -10.54 -11.08
CA HIS A 190 3.41 -9.54 -10.01
C HIS A 190 2.44 -8.36 -10.24
N GLY A 191 1.74 -8.37 -11.39
CA GLY A 191 0.71 -7.39 -11.68
C GLY A 191 1.20 -6.08 -12.29
N THR A 192 0.28 -5.10 -12.32
CA THR A 192 0.47 -3.78 -12.94
C THR A 192 0.93 -2.71 -11.95
N GLY A 193 1.29 -3.09 -10.73
CA GLY A 193 1.69 -2.14 -9.67
C GLY A 193 0.50 -1.29 -9.20
N LEU A 194 0.68 0.03 -9.18
CA LEU A 194 -0.37 0.97 -8.77
C LEU A 194 -1.40 1.27 -9.87
N GLU A 195 -1.18 0.78 -11.10
CA GLU A 195 -2.04 1.11 -12.23
C GLU A 195 -3.37 0.38 -12.16
N THR A 196 -4.43 1.14 -12.43
CA THR A 196 -5.77 0.60 -12.60
C THR A 196 -6.04 0.27 -14.05
N ILE A 197 -6.66 -0.88 -14.27
CA ILE A 197 -7.11 -1.35 -15.58
C ILE A 197 -8.63 -1.32 -15.69
N GLN A 198 -9.14 -1.02 -16.87
CA GLN A 198 -10.57 -1.02 -17.13
C GLN A 198 -10.97 -2.43 -17.61
N VAL A 199 -11.77 -3.12 -16.83
CA VAL A 199 -12.39 -4.39 -17.22
C VAL A 199 -13.80 -4.10 -17.70
N SER A 200 -14.08 -4.28 -18.98
CA SER A 200 -15.40 -4.08 -19.57
C SER A 200 -16.12 -5.40 -19.86
N TRP A 201 -17.47 -5.37 -19.80
CA TRP A 201 -18.30 -6.49 -20.18
C TRP A 201 -19.69 -6.03 -20.60
N ARG A 202 -20.33 -6.80 -21.49
CA ARG A 202 -21.71 -6.57 -21.89
C ARG A 202 -22.67 -7.36 -21.00
N ARG A 203 -23.76 -6.72 -20.58
CA ARG A 203 -24.92 -7.38 -19.97
C ARG A 203 -26.16 -6.94 -20.71
N GLY A 204 -26.66 -7.81 -21.60
CA GLY A 204 -27.68 -7.45 -22.57
C GLY A 204 -27.15 -6.39 -23.55
N ARG A 205 -27.89 -5.31 -23.76
CA ARG A 205 -27.51 -4.19 -24.63
C ARG A 205 -26.58 -3.17 -23.93
N ALA A 206 -26.42 -3.24 -22.60
CA ALA A 206 -25.62 -2.29 -21.83
C ALA A 206 -24.16 -2.75 -21.71
N GLU A 207 -23.22 -1.86 -22.00
CA GLU A 207 -21.81 -2.02 -21.68
C GLU A 207 -21.61 -1.58 -20.21
N ARG A 208 -20.93 -2.42 -19.43
CA ARG A 208 -20.56 -2.16 -18.05
C ARG A 208 -19.06 -2.31 -17.91
N GLY A 209 -18.47 -1.63 -16.96
CA GLY A 209 -17.05 -1.72 -16.68
C GLY A 209 -16.76 -1.52 -15.21
N ALA A 210 -15.63 -2.04 -14.77
CA ALA A 210 -15.07 -1.77 -13.47
C ALA A 210 -13.58 -1.43 -13.61
N LYS A 211 -13.15 -0.41 -12.89
CA LYS A 211 -11.73 -0.15 -12.70
C LYS A 211 -11.23 -1.07 -11.60
N THR A 212 -10.19 -1.82 -11.88
CA THR A 212 -9.57 -2.70 -10.90
C THR A 212 -8.05 -2.67 -11.06
N ARG A 213 -7.34 -3.08 -10.01
CA ARG A 213 -5.89 -3.27 -10.05
C ARG A 213 -5.61 -4.76 -10.25
N PHE A 214 -4.67 -5.09 -11.12
CA PHE A 214 -4.20 -6.46 -11.26
C PHE A 214 -2.97 -6.67 -10.38
N GLU A 215 -3.12 -7.45 -9.34
CA GLU A 215 -2.07 -7.76 -8.36
C GLU A 215 -1.09 -8.86 -8.82
N GLY A 216 -1.34 -9.45 -9.99
CA GLY A 216 -0.56 -10.56 -10.50
C GLY A 216 -1.12 -11.93 -10.11
N VAL A 217 -0.74 -12.93 -10.89
CA VAL A 217 -1.24 -14.30 -10.69
C VAL A 217 -0.79 -14.88 -9.34
N LEU A 218 0.42 -14.54 -8.88
CA LEU A 218 0.95 -15.05 -7.60
C LEU A 218 0.12 -14.54 -6.41
N ALA A 219 -0.12 -13.23 -6.34
CA ALA A 219 -0.93 -12.63 -5.29
C ALA A 219 -2.39 -13.08 -5.38
N MET A 220 -2.98 -13.08 -6.58
CA MET A 220 -4.35 -13.54 -6.82
C MET A 220 -4.59 -14.98 -6.33
N LEU A 221 -3.67 -15.90 -6.60
CA LEU A 221 -3.79 -17.28 -6.16
C LEU A 221 -3.51 -17.45 -4.66
N THR A 222 -2.57 -16.69 -4.10
CA THR A 222 -2.30 -16.67 -2.66
C THR A 222 -3.53 -16.16 -1.88
N ASN A 223 -4.16 -15.08 -2.34
CA ASN A 223 -5.38 -14.56 -1.76
C ASN A 223 -6.55 -15.56 -1.90
N ARG A 224 -6.62 -16.27 -3.04
CA ARG A 224 -7.61 -17.33 -3.22
C ARG A 224 -7.40 -18.50 -2.26
N TRP A 225 -6.16 -18.87 -1.96
CA TRP A 225 -5.84 -19.88 -0.96
C TRP A 225 -6.21 -19.44 0.45
N ARG A 226 -5.84 -18.20 0.84
CA ARG A 226 -6.19 -17.63 2.16
C ARG A 226 -7.70 -17.61 2.39
N ASN A 227 -8.47 -17.25 1.36
CA ASN A 227 -9.93 -17.12 1.43
C ASN A 227 -10.69 -18.39 1.01
N ALA A 228 -10.01 -19.49 0.77
CA ALA A 228 -10.65 -20.73 0.31
C ALA A 228 -11.48 -21.36 1.42
N LYS A 229 -12.82 -21.41 1.21
CA LYS A 229 -13.75 -22.09 2.11
C LYS A 229 -13.72 -23.62 1.96
N SER A 230 -13.29 -24.13 0.79
CA SER A 230 -13.21 -25.55 0.49
C SER A 230 -11.80 -26.09 0.74
N GLY A 231 -11.69 -27.14 1.56
CA GLY A 231 -10.43 -27.85 1.81
C GLY A 231 -9.84 -28.48 0.54
N ILE A 232 -10.66 -28.87 -0.45
CA ILE A 232 -10.22 -29.39 -1.73
C ILE A 232 -9.48 -28.31 -2.52
N MET A 233 -10.06 -27.11 -2.61
CA MET A 233 -9.42 -25.97 -3.29
C MET A 233 -8.11 -25.57 -2.62
N ARG A 234 -8.08 -25.56 -1.30
CA ARG A 234 -6.90 -25.24 -0.52
C ARG A 234 -5.76 -26.21 -0.81
N ARG A 235 -6.01 -27.52 -0.69
CA ARG A 235 -5.02 -28.57 -1.00
C ARG A 235 -4.55 -28.53 -2.47
N MET A 236 -5.44 -28.19 -3.39
CA MET A 236 -5.05 -28.05 -4.81
C MET A 236 -4.05 -26.90 -5.01
N LEU A 237 -4.24 -25.76 -4.34
CA LEU A 237 -3.34 -24.61 -4.40
C LEU A 237 -2.01 -24.87 -3.66
N GLU A 238 -2.04 -25.59 -2.57
CA GLU A 238 -0.84 -25.94 -1.76
C GLU A 238 0.23 -26.68 -2.55
N LYS A 239 -0.16 -27.46 -3.58
CA LYS A 239 0.80 -28.11 -4.48
C LYS A 239 1.72 -27.13 -5.21
N TYR A 240 1.26 -25.89 -5.40
CA TYR A 240 1.99 -24.82 -6.08
C TYR A 240 2.63 -23.84 -5.12
N MET A 241 2.60 -24.13 -3.82
CA MET A 241 3.14 -23.25 -2.79
C MET A 241 4.52 -23.71 -2.31
N SER A 242 5.28 -22.78 -1.81
CA SER A 242 6.54 -23.01 -1.11
C SER A 242 6.73 -21.96 -0.01
N VAL A 243 7.57 -22.32 0.93
CA VAL A 243 8.07 -21.38 1.93
C VAL A 243 9.08 -20.46 1.24
N LYS A 244 8.97 -19.17 1.46
CA LYS A 244 9.88 -18.15 0.94
C LYS A 244 10.24 -17.21 2.07
N HIS A 245 11.47 -16.71 2.07
CA HIS A 245 11.84 -15.64 2.99
C HIS A 245 10.90 -14.45 2.86
N CYS A 246 10.53 -13.89 3.98
CA CYS A 246 9.69 -12.70 4.02
C CYS A 246 10.45 -11.53 3.40
N HIS A 247 9.96 -11.01 2.28
CA HIS A 247 10.57 -9.88 1.56
C HIS A 247 10.47 -8.55 2.31
N VAL A 248 9.67 -8.47 3.37
CA VAL A 248 9.52 -7.26 4.20
C VAL A 248 10.57 -7.22 5.31
N CYS A 249 10.78 -8.34 6.00
CA CYS A 249 11.75 -8.40 7.10
C CYS A 249 13.06 -9.11 6.73
N ASP A 250 13.14 -9.70 5.55
CA ASP A 250 14.29 -10.47 5.06
C ASP A 250 14.79 -11.52 6.09
N GLY A 251 13.82 -12.24 6.67
CA GLY A 251 14.08 -13.25 7.71
C GLY A 251 14.29 -12.70 9.13
N ALA A 252 14.39 -11.37 9.33
CA ALA A 252 14.64 -10.78 10.65
C ALA A 252 13.47 -10.92 11.63
N ARG A 253 12.26 -11.26 11.15
CA ARG A 253 11.03 -11.50 11.93
C ARG A 253 10.42 -10.26 12.59
N LEU A 254 11.16 -9.18 12.70
CA LEU A 254 10.75 -7.95 13.36
C LEU A 254 10.14 -6.94 12.40
N SER A 255 9.32 -6.06 12.93
CA SER A 255 8.72 -4.93 12.21
C SER A 255 9.81 -3.96 11.73
N PRO A 256 9.56 -3.11 10.72
CA PRO A 256 10.51 -2.05 10.34
C PRO A 256 10.90 -1.15 11.50
N GLN A 257 9.94 -0.79 12.36
CA GLN A 257 10.16 0.02 13.55
C GLN A 257 11.13 -0.63 14.53
N SER A 258 11.02 -1.94 14.74
CA SER A 258 11.86 -2.68 15.68
C SER A 258 13.27 -2.97 15.16
N ARG A 259 13.53 -2.69 13.87
CA ARG A 259 14.83 -2.90 13.21
C ARG A 259 15.58 -1.59 12.96
N ALA A 260 14.91 -0.44 13.07
CA ALA A 260 15.50 0.88 12.93
C ALA A 260 16.25 1.29 14.20
#